data_dce84ac5afdd3dce6bec9b9e0dc13893
#
_entry.id   dce84ac5afdd3dce6bec9b9e0dc13893
#
_cell.length_a   1.000
_cell.length_b   1.000
_cell.length_c   1.000
_cell.angle_alpha   90.00
_cell.angle_beta   90.00
_cell.angle_gamma   90.00
#
_symmetry.space_group_name_H-M   'P 1'
#
loop_
_entity.id
_entity.type
_entity.pdbx_description
1 polymer ?
#
loop_
_entity_poly.entity_id
_entity_poly.type
_entity_poly.pdbx_seq_one_letter_code
_entity_poly.pdbx_strand_id
1 'polypeptide(L)'
;MADADREPRSGLCADGMTARELRADVPALSESAYFNFGAHGPSPKYVVDAASEYIADHEYGSGTTDPYTRAFETYEAVRERIAAFVGAEPDEVALTESTTDGINRVAGAFDWEPGDVVVRTDLEHPAGVLPWKRLEREGVEVRVVETEGGRIDREAYADAVADARLVCFSAITWTHGTRLPVTELVEIADDAGAFTLVDAVQSPGQVAMDVHDWGADAVAAAGHKWVLGPWGAGFLYVDRDAAAELAPRAVGYRSVKSPNAGEIEYKAGAKRFEVGSTTPAAHVGLTEALDAIEAVGIDAVSSRIESLTDRLKAGVPADRLLSPRRYETGLVAIDVDDPEATVERLAADDIVVRSLPHPDAVRVSVHAVSTAAEVDRLVEALEEEW
;
A
#
# COMPACT_ATOMS: atom_id res chain seq x y z
N MET A 1 -12.54 36.90 -19.37
CA MET A 1 -12.40 37.65 -18.11
C MET A 1 -13.18 36.83 -17.07
N ALA A 2 -12.55 35.90 -16.48
CA ALA A 2 -13.06 35.13 -15.35
C ALA A 2 -11.89 34.81 -14.44
N ASP A 3 -11.97 35.32 -13.26
CA ASP A 3 -11.32 35.03 -12.00
C ASP A 3 -9.85 34.57 -12.02
N ALA A 4 -8.96 35.57 -12.00
CA ALA A 4 -7.53 35.41 -11.73
C ALA A 4 -7.15 35.65 -10.25
N ASP A 5 -8.07 35.41 -9.30
CA ASP A 5 -7.84 35.59 -7.88
C ASP A 5 -8.28 34.33 -7.07
N ARG A 6 -7.73 33.17 -7.42
CA ARG A 6 -7.67 32.07 -6.46
C ARG A 6 -6.22 31.86 -6.07
N GLU A 7 -5.87 32.40 -4.91
CA GLU A 7 -4.63 31.99 -4.24
C GLU A 7 -4.59 30.45 -4.15
N PRO A 8 -3.45 29.82 -4.46
CA PRO A 8 -3.30 28.41 -4.17
C PRO A 8 -3.56 28.23 -2.68
N ARG A 9 -4.42 27.28 -2.30
CA ARG A 9 -4.64 26.90 -0.90
C ARG A 9 -3.40 26.22 -0.34
N SER A 10 -2.29 26.92 -0.28
CA SER A 10 -1.12 26.61 0.54
C SER A 10 -1.42 27.01 2.00
N GLY A 11 -2.38 26.35 2.59
CA GLY A 11 -2.89 26.70 3.91
C GLY A 11 -3.58 25.53 4.57
N LEU A 12 -3.00 24.32 4.52
CA LEU A 12 -3.22 23.37 5.59
C LEU A 12 -2.37 23.88 6.76
N CYS A 13 -3.08 24.42 7.75
CA CYS A 13 -2.61 25.31 8.78
C CYS A 13 -1.54 24.69 9.66
N ALA A 14 -0.72 25.58 10.23
CA ALA A 14 0.17 25.34 11.36
C ALA A 14 -0.54 24.84 12.66
N ASP A 15 -1.85 24.74 12.68
CA ASP A 15 -2.66 24.10 13.71
C ASP A 15 -3.18 22.77 13.15
N GLY A 16 -2.67 21.64 13.67
CA GLY A 16 -2.87 20.29 13.13
C GLY A 16 -4.33 19.94 12.84
N MET A 17 -4.57 19.23 11.72
CA MET A 17 -5.86 18.66 11.34
C MET A 17 -6.25 17.55 12.32
N THR A 18 -7.53 17.42 12.64
CA THR A 18 -8.04 16.29 13.40
C THR A 18 -8.60 15.20 12.49
N ALA A 19 -8.62 13.95 12.94
CA ALA A 19 -9.27 12.85 12.21
C ALA A 19 -10.75 13.11 11.92
N ARG A 20 -11.42 13.93 12.76
CA ARG A 20 -12.82 14.34 12.55
C ARG A 20 -12.96 15.33 11.40
N GLU A 21 -12.02 16.25 11.25
CA GLU A 21 -11.99 17.21 10.13
C GLU A 21 -11.65 16.49 8.85
N LEU A 22 -10.68 15.57 8.86
CA LEU A 22 -10.37 14.70 7.72
C LEU A 22 -11.61 13.90 7.27
N ARG A 23 -12.34 13.28 8.21
CA ARG A 23 -13.58 12.56 7.91
C ARG A 23 -14.64 13.44 7.25
N ALA A 24 -14.79 14.68 7.70
CA ALA A 24 -15.83 15.59 7.22
C ALA A 24 -15.71 15.90 5.71
N ASP A 25 -14.51 15.76 5.15
CA ASP A 25 -14.25 15.97 3.72
C ASP A 25 -14.30 14.68 2.89
N VAL A 26 -14.67 13.54 3.47
CA VAL A 26 -14.83 12.25 2.78
C VAL A 26 -16.33 11.95 2.56
N PRO A 27 -16.89 12.23 1.36
CA PRO A 27 -18.34 12.14 1.12
C PRO A 27 -18.91 10.74 1.38
N ALA A 28 -18.21 9.70 0.98
CA ALA A 28 -18.64 8.32 1.14
C ALA A 28 -18.92 7.90 2.59
N LEU A 29 -18.27 8.55 3.56
CA LEU A 29 -18.45 8.25 5.00
C LEU A 29 -19.71 8.91 5.60
N SER A 30 -20.46 9.69 4.83
CA SER A 30 -21.76 10.22 5.27
C SER A 30 -22.93 9.25 4.98
N GLU A 31 -22.73 8.26 4.14
CA GLU A 31 -23.78 7.37 3.65
C GLU A 31 -23.80 6.03 4.39
N SER A 32 -22.64 5.56 4.89
CA SER A 32 -22.52 4.25 5.53
C SER A 32 -21.49 4.23 6.66
N ALA A 33 -21.61 3.24 7.55
CA ALA A 33 -20.54 2.85 8.45
C ALA A 33 -19.51 2.00 7.66
N TYR A 34 -18.44 2.64 7.20
CA TYR A 34 -17.49 2.04 6.28
C TYR A 34 -16.29 1.45 7.01
N PHE A 35 -16.08 0.14 6.83
CA PHE A 35 -15.02 -0.65 7.46
C PHE A 35 -14.25 -1.52 6.46
N ASN A 36 -14.07 -1.05 5.22
CA ASN A 36 -13.34 -1.79 4.19
C ASN A 36 -12.08 -1.03 3.70
N PHE A 37 -11.44 -0.23 4.57
CA PHE A 37 -10.23 0.55 4.25
C PHE A 37 -9.06 -0.33 3.81
N GLY A 38 -8.96 -1.56 4.31
CA GLY A 38 -7.95 -2.52 3.87
C GLY A 38 -8.12 -3.00 2.42
N ALA A 39 -9.25 -2.69 1.74
CA ALA A 39 -9.42 -2.87 0.31
C ALA A 39 -9.30 -1.54 -0.43
N HIS A 40 -10.00 -0.51 0.04
CA HIS A 40 -9.99 0.84 -0.52
C HIS A 40 -10.40 1.85 0.56
N GLY A 41 -9.65 2.93 0.70
CA GLY A 41 -10.00 4.08 1.53
C GLY A 41 -10.64 5.16 0.64
N PRO A 42 -11.92 5.51 0.85
CA PRO A 42 -12.55 6.57 0.08
C PRO A 42 -11.80 7.89 0.25
N SER A 43 -11.52 8.56 -0.85
CA SER A 43 -10.72 9.78 -0.84
C SER A 43 -11.51 11.00 -0.35
N PRO A 44 -10.86 11.94 0.37
CA PRO A 44 -11.36 13.28 0.60
C PRO A 44 -11.62 14.01 -0.72
N LYS A 45 -12.56 14.96 -0.68
CA LYS A 45 -12.95 15.71 -1.86
C LYS A 45 -11.77 16.49 -2.47
N TYR A 46 -10.96 17.15 -1.65
CA TYR A 46 -9.80 17.93 -2.13
C TYR A 46 -8.73 17.05 -2.80
N VAL A 47 -8.60 15.79 -2.42
CA VAL A 47 -7.71 14.81 -3.06
C VAL A 47 -8.16 14.53 -4.51
N VAL A 48 -9.46 14.33 -4.69
CA VAL A 48 -10.07 14.12 -6.02
C VAL A 48 -10.03 15.39 -6.85
N ASP A 49 -10.30 16.53 -6.22
CA ASP A 49 -10.25 17.84 -6.89
C ASP A 49 -8.83 18.14 -7.42
N ALA A 50 -7.77 17.91 -6.60
CA ALA A 50 -6.37 18.11 -7.02
C ALA A 50 -6.00 17.25 -8.25
N ALA A 51 -6.38 15.96 -8.25
CA ALA A 51 -6.15 15.08 -9.38
C ALA A 51 -6.88 15.57 -10.64
N SER A 52 -8.12 16.02 -10.49
CA SER A 52 -8.96 16.52 -11.58
C SER A 52 -8.47 17.87 -12.13
N GLU A 53 -8.06 18.77 -11.24
CA GLU A 53 -7.49 20.08 -11.61
C GLU A 53 -6.16 19.89 -12.36
N TYR A 54 -5.31 18.94 -11.93
CA TYR A 54 -4.09 18.64 -12.68
C TYR A 54 -4.38 18.21 -14.13
N ILE A 55 -5.36 17.31 -14.33
CA ILE A 55 -5.73 16.87 -15.68
C ILE A 55 -6.21 18.05 -16.51
N ALA A 56 -7.12 18.86 -15.98
CA ALA A 56 -7.67 20.02 -16.69
C ALA A 56 -6.57 21.02 -17.06
N ASP A 57 -5.70 21.33 -16.13
CA ASP A 57 -4.59 22.27 -16.32
C ASP A 57 -3.55 21.75 -17.31
N HIS A 58 -3.24 20.44 -17.27
CA HIS A 58 -2.30 19.83 -18.21
C HIS A 58 -2.86 19.84 -19.62
N GLU A 59 -4.09 19.38 -19.82
CA GLU A 59 -4.72 19.25 -21.13
C GLU A 59 -5.06 20.62 -21.74
N TYR A 60 -5.64 21.52 -20.96
CA TYR A 60 -6.06 22.84 -21.45
C TYR A 60 -4.90 23.83 -21.58
N GLY A 61 -3.86 23.67 -20.76
CA GLY A 61 -2.65 24.52 -20.78
C GLY A 61 -1.61 24.12 -21.82
N SER A 62 -1.73 22.94 -22.43
CA SER A 62 -0.74 22.41 -23.40
C SER A 62 -0.53 23.27 -24.66
N GLY A 63 -1.40 24.25 -24.92
CA GLY A 63 -1.22 25.21 -26.01
C GLY A 63 -0.21 26.34 -25.71
N THR A 64 0.18 26.50 -24.44
CA THR A 64 1.05 27.61 -23.98
C THR A 64 2.29 27.15 -23.18
N THR A 65 2.32 25.89 -22.76
CA THR A 65 3.39 25.32 -21.96
C THR A 65 3.81 23.97 -22.56
N ASP A 66 5.10 23.66 -22.58
CA ASP A 66 5.56 22.34 -22.99
C ASP A 66 5.04 21.26 -22.04
N PRO A 67 4.20 20.32 -22.54
CA PRO A 67 3.56 19.32 -21.69
C PRO A 67 4.53 18.35 -21.03
N TYR A 68 5.67 18.06 -21.67
CA TYR A 68 6.69 17.17 -21.10
C TYR A 68 7.42 17.82 -19.93
N THR A 69 7.83 19.08 -20.06
CA THR A 69 8.48 19.81 -18.97
C THR A 69 7.59 19.81 -17.73
N ARG A 70 6.31 20.19 -17.89
CA ARG A 70 5.36 20.21 -16.77
C ARG A 70 5.17 18.83 -16.14
N ALA A 71 4.99 17.78 -16.98
CA ALA A 71 4.80 16.43 -16.47
C ALA A 71 6.05 15.93 -15.70
N PHE A 72 7.26 16.20 -16.21
CA PHE A 72 8.49 15.81 -15.53
C PHE A 72 8.72 16.54 -14.21
N GLU A 73 8.43 17.83 -14.14
CA GLU A 73 8.48 18.60 -12.89
C GLU A 73 7.50 17.99 -11.85
N THR A 74 6.28 17.63 -12.29
CA THR A 74 5.29 16.99 -11.42
C THR A 74 5.75 15.61 -10.95
N TYR A 75 6.33 14.78 -11.82
CA TYR A 75 6.87 13.47 -11.41
C TYR A 75 7.94 13.60 -10.33
N GLU A 76 8.86 14.59 -10.46
CA GLU A 76 9.89 14.79 -9.45
C GLU A 76 9.28 15.27 -8.12
N ALA A 77 8.40 16.27 -8.13
CA ALA A 77 7.75 16.78 -6.93
C ALA A 77 6.95 15.68 -6.18
N VAL A 78 6.19 14.87 -6.90
CA VAL A 78 5.45 13.74 -6.32
C VAL A 78 6.41 12.70 -5.71
N ARG A 79 7.51 12.40 -6.41
CA ARG A 79 8.51 11.43 -5.94
C ARG A 79 9.19 11.92 -4.65
N GLU A 80 9.60 13.19 -4.61
CA GLU A 80 10.16 13.83 -3.42
C GLU A 80 9.21 13.73 -2.23
N ARG A 81 7.91 13.96 -2.49
CA ARG A 81 6.88 13.90 -1.44
C ARG A 81 6.65 12.49 -0.91
N ILE A 82 6.59 11.48 -1.81
CA ILE A 82 6.46 10.08 -1.41
C ILE A 82 7.71 9.62 -0.64
N ALA A 83 8.90 9.93 -1.16
CA ALA A 83 10.16 9.58 -0.53
C ALA A 83 10.24 10.12 0.91
N ALA A 84 9.92 11.40 1.11
CA ALA A 84 9.88 12.02 2.44
C ALA A 84 8.90 11.32 3.40
N PHE A 85 7.76 10.82 2.87
CA PHE A 85 6.75 10.16 3.71
C PHE A 85 7.17 8.76 4.18
N VAL A 86 8.00 8.05 3.37
CA VAL A 86 8.39 6.66 3.67
C VAL A 86 9.82 6.51 4.16
N GLY A 87 10.55 7.63 4.36
CA GLY A 87 11.94 7.61 4.83
C GLY A 87 12.95 7.21 3.75
N ALA A 88 12.66 7.51 2.46
CA ALA A 88 13.51 7.20 1.32
C ALA A 88 14.13 8.45 0.72
N GLU A 89 15.17 8.25 -0.12
CA GLU A 89 15.65 9.29 -1.02
C GLU A 89 14.83 9.30 -2.33
N PRO A 90 14.68 10.46 -3.01
CA PRO A 90 13.84 10.55 -4.21
C PRO A 90 14.27 9.67 -5.37
N ASP A 91 15.53 9.32 -5.50
CA ASP A 91 16.02 8.43 -6.55
C ASP A 91 15.81 6.94 -6.24
N GLU A 92 15.43 6.60 -5.02
CA GLU A 92 15.04 5.26 -4.59
C GLU A 92 13.54 4.98 -4.79
N VAL A 93 12.77 5.96 -5.28
CA VAL A 93 11.34 5.81 -5.51
C VAL A 93 10.99 5.84 -7.00
N ALA A 94 10.29 4.82 -7.47
CA ALA A 94 9.63 4.78 -8.77
C ALA A 94 8.12 4.96 -8.60
N LEU A 95 7.50 5.72 -9.48
CA LEU A 95 6.05 5.87 -9.53
C LEU A 95 5.44 4.68 -10.26
N THR A 96 4.47 4.01 -9.64
CA THR A 96 3.76 2.85 -10.17
C THR A 96 2.25 3.08 -10.11
N GLU A 97 1.48 2.25 -10.80
CA GLU A 97 0.01 2.35 -10.75
C GLU A 97 -0.56 1.71 -9.47
N SER A 98 0.15 0.74 -8.91
CA SER A 98 -0.30 -0.04 -7.75
C SER A 98 0.87 -0.83 -7.15
N THR A 99 0.67 -1.40 -5.96
CA THR A 99 1.57 -2.39 -5.37
C THR A 99 1.79 -3.58 -6.30
N THR A 100 0.73 -4.08 -6.95
CA THR A 100 0.82 -5.18 -7.92
C THR A 100 1.73 -4.81 -9.09
N ASP A 101 1.66 -3.59 -9.60
CA ASP A 101 2.57 -3.09 -10.64
C ASP A 101 4.02 -3.06 -10.14
N GLY A 102 4.27 -2.55 -8.92
CA GLY A 102 5.59 -2.53 -8.30
C GLY A 102 6.19 -3.94 -8.17
N ILE A 103 5.44 -4.89 -7.61
CA ILE A 103 5.88 -6.28 -7.47
C ILE A 103 6.21 -6.91 -8.83
N ASN A 104 5.37 -6.70 -9.86
CA ASN A 104 5.63 -7.23 -11.21
C ASN A 104 6.85 -6.58 -11.87
N ARG A 105 7.14 -5.31 -11.60
CA ARG A 105 8.35 -4.64 -12.12
C ARG A 105 9.60 -5.25 -11.53
N VAL A 106 9.62 -5.56 -10.23
CA VAL A 106 10.71 -6.28 -9.59
C VAL A 106 10.82 -7.70 -10.13
N ALA A 107 9.73 -8.46 -10.16
CA ALA A 107 9.70 -9.83 -10.69
C ALA A 107 10.21 -9.91 -12.15
N GLY A 108 9.93 -8.88 -12.95
CA GLY A 108 10.38 -8.79 -14.35
C GLY A 108 11.79 -8.24 -14.53
N ALA A 109 12.51 -7.89 -13.45
CA ALA A 109 13.86 -7.31 -13.55
C ALA A 109 14.98 -8.31 -13.30
N PHE A 110 14.64 -9.55 -12.97
CA PHE A 110 15.58 -10.64 -12.81
C PHE A 110 15.68 -11.49 -14.10
N ASP A 111 16.87 -11.92 -14.42
CA ASP A 111 17.11 -12.98 -15.41
C ASP A 111 16.92 -14.34 -14.72
N TRP A 112 15.68 -14.81 -14.69
CA TRP A 112 15.31 -16.08 -14.03
C TRP A 112 15.87 -17.29 -14.78
N GLU A 113 16.43 -18.24 -14.03
CA GLU A 113 16.90 -19.51 -14.52
C GLU A 113 16.09 -20.68 -13.92
N PRO A 114 15.94 -21.81 -14.65
CA PRO A 114 15.32 -23.00 -14.07
C PRO A 114 16.09 -23.47 -12.82
N GLY A 115 15.36 -23.62 -11.72
CA GLY A 115 15.92 -23.98 -10.42
C GLY A 115 16.16 -22.79 -9.48
N ASP A 116 16.00 -21.54 -9.95
CA ASP A 116 15.92 -20.39 -9.05
C ASP A 116 14.74 -20.56 -8.08
N VAL A 117 14.91 -20.08 -6.86
CA VAL A 117 13.92 -20.20 -5.79
C VAL A 117 13.35 -18.85 -5.42
N VAL A 118 12.02 -18.76 -5.40
CA VAL A 118 11.28 -17.64 -4.79
C VAL A 118 10.57 -18.16 -3.54
N VAL A 119 10.74 -17.46 -2.43
CA VAL A 119 10.04 -17.75 -1.18
C VAL A 119 8.94 -16.71 -0.94
N ARG A 120 7.78 -17.17 -0.50
CA ARG A 120 6.68 -16.34 -0.02
C ARG A 120 5.98 -17.00 1.15
N THR A 121 5.11 -16.25 1.84
CA THR A 121 4.23 -16.86 2.84
C THR A 121 2.89 -17.29 2.25
N ASP A 122 2.12 -18.07 2.97
CA ASP A 122 0.72 -18.41 2.65
C ASP A 122 -0.24 -17.23 2.91
N LEU A 123 0.22 -16.16 3.58
CA LEU A 123 -0.54 -14.96 3.92
C LEU A 123 -0.62 -13.93 2.79
N GLU A 124 0.05 -14.17 1.66
CA GLU A 124 0.18 -13.16 0.63
C GLU A 124 -1.14 -12.89 -0.11
N HIS A 125 -1.38 -11.62 -0.39
CA HIS A 125 -2.42 -11.23 -1.35
C HIS A 125 -2.07 -11.76 -2.76
N PRO A 126 -3.06 -12.02 -3.65
CA PRO A 126 -2.79 -12.43 -5.03
C PRO A 126 -1.72 -11.60 -5.77
N ALA A 127 -1.51 -10.33 -5.40
CA ALA A 127 -0.42 -9.49 -5.92
C ALA A 127 0.98 -10.06 -5.62
N GLY A 128 1.18 -10.63 -4.43
CA GLY A 128 2.42 -11.31 -3.99
C GLY A 128 2.42 -12.82 -4.24
N VAL A 129 1.45 -13.34 -4.98
CA VAL A 129 1.34 -14.78 -5.34
C VAL A 129 1.47 -15.00 -6.84
N LEU A 130 0.68 -14.28 -7.64
CA LEU A 130 0.51 -14.56 -9.06
C LEU A 130 1.77 -14.32 -9.91
N PRO A 131 2.61 -13.31 -9.65
CA PRO A 131 3.86 -13.12 -10.40
C PRO A 131 4.78 -14.34 -10.28
N TRP A 132 4.93 -14.87 -9.07
CA TRP A 132 5.78 -16.02 -8.78
C TRP A 132 5.23 -17.30 -9.40
N LYS A 133 3.93 -17.54 -9.26
CA LYS A 133 3.24 -18.66 -9.91
C LYS A 133 3.36 -18.62 -11.43
N ARG A 134 3.48 -17.43 -12.02
CA ARG A 134 3.75 -17.29 -13.45
C ARG A 134 5.16 -17.79 -13.81
N LEU A 135 6.15 -17.54 -12.94
CA LEU A 135 7.55 -17.93 -13.16
C LEU A 135 7.78 -19.45 -13.04
N GLU A 136 6.90 -20.20 -12.38
CA GLU A 136 6.94 -21.68 -12.38
C GLU A 136 6.98 -22.26 -13.80
N ARG A 137 6.38 -21.56 -14.79
CA ARG A 137 6.44 -21.96 -16.20
C ARG A 137 7.83 -21.79 -16.83
N GLU A 138 8.70 -21.04 -16.18
CA GLU A 138 10.09 -20.79 -16.58
C GLU A 138 11.06 -21.71 -15.81
N GLY A 139 10.50 -22.56 -14.93
CA GLY A 139 11.25 -23.50 -14.11
C GLY A 139 11.69 -22.97 -12.76
N VAL A 140 11.19 -21.81 -12.36
CA VAL A 140 11.41 -21.25 -11.01
C VAL A 140 10.63 -22.06 -9.99
N GLU A 141 11.26 -22.40 -8.86
CA GLU A 141 10.63 -23.04 -7.72
C GLU A 141 9.99 -21.97 -6.83
N VAL A 142 8.72 -22.16 -6.45
CA VAL A 142 8.04 -21.28 -5.48
C VAL A 142 7.83 -22.04 -4.19
N ARG A 143 8.55 -21.65 -3.13
CA ARG A 143 8.37 -22.19 -1.78
C ARG A 143 7.40 -21.32 -0.99
N VAL A 144 6.51 -21.99 -0.27
CA VAL A 144 5.51 -21.32 0.58
C VAL A 144 5.82 -21.64 2.01
N VAL A 145 6.08 -20.61 2.81
CA VAL A 145 6.21 -20.73 4.26
C VAL A 145 4.81 -20.74 4.86
N GLU A 146 4.42 -21.86 5.42
CA GLU A 146 3.14 -22.00 6.14
C GLU A 146 3.17 -21.20 7.44
N THR A 147 2.06 -20.58 7.79
CA THR A 147 1.93 -19.75 8.99
C THR A 147 0.85 -20.27 9.91
N GLU A 148 0.94 -19.93 11.19
CA GLU A 148 -0.07 -20.27 12.19
C GLU A 148 -0.65 -19.00 12.82
N GLY A 149 -1.98 -18.82 12.69
CA GLY A 149 -2.66 -17.63 13.23
C GLY A 149 -2.11 -16.31 12.68
N GLY A 150 -1.66 -16.29 11.42
CA GLY A 150 -1.05 -15.12 10.79
C GLY A 150 0.40 -14.85 11.21
N ARG A 151 1.10 -15.83 11.80
CA ARG A 151 2.48 -15.73 12.31
C ARG A 151 3.42 -16.64 11.54
N ILE A 152 4.61 -16.14 11.25
CA ILE A 152 5.70 -16.88 10.63
C ILE A 152 6.51 -17.58 11.72
N ASP A 153 6.78 -18.88 11.54
CA ASP A 153 7.82 -19.56 12.30
C ASP A 153 9.20 -19.20 11.74
N ARG A 154 10.10 -18.72 12.60
CA ARG A 154 11.41 -18.18 12.19
C ARG A 154 12.37 -19.24 11.68
N GLU A 155 12.34 -20.44 12.27
CA GLU A 155 13.21 -21.54 11.86
C GLU A 155 12.77 -22.06 10.50
N ALA A 156 11.45 -22.26 10.31
CA ALA A 156 10.90 -22.66 9.01
C ALA A 156 11.14 -21.61 7.91
N TYR A 157 11.09 -20.32 8.26
CA TYR A 157 11.42 -19.24 7.33
C TYR A 157 12.91 -19.25 6.96
N ALA A 158 13.81 -19.35 7.94
CA ALA A 158 15.25 -19.40 7.71
C ALA A 158 15.64 -20.61 6.83
N ASP A 159 15.05 -21.78 7.09
CA ASP A 159 15.26 -22.97 6.26
C ASP A 159 14.76 -22.76 4.82
N ALA A 160 13.61 -22.11 4.66
CA ALA A 160 13.04 -21.88 3.34
C ALA A 160 13.85 -20.90 2.48
N VAL A 161 14.48 -19.90 3.09
CA VAL A 161 15.22 -18.83 2.38
C VAL A 161 16.69 -19.18 2.13
N ALA A 162 17.23 -20.27 2.69
CA ALA A 162 18.66 -20.58 2.70
C ALA A 162 19.34 -20.60 1.31
N ASP A 163 18.61 -20.86 0.23
CA ASP A 163 19.06 -20.84 -1.16
C ASP A 163 18.08 -20.04 -2.06
N ALA A 164 17.30 -19.18 -1.48
CA ALA A 164 16.35 -18.36 -2.23
C ALA A 164 17.07 -17.25 -3.02
N ARG A 165 16.61 -17.00 -4.23
CA ARG A 165 17.02 -15.86 -5.03
C ARG A 165 16.24 -14.61 -4.67
N LEU A 166 14.97 -14.78 -4.29
CA LEU A 166 14.09 -13.69 -3.87
C LEU A 166 13.11 -14.16 -2.80
N VAL A 167 12.84 -13.30 -1.86
CA VAL A 167 11.78 -13.46 -0.86
C VAL A 167 10.76 -12.34 -1.02
N CYS A 168 9.46 -12.69 -1.05
CA CYS A 168 8.38 -11.70 -1.09
C CYS A 168 7.40 -11.96 0.07
N PHE A 169 7.20 -10.96 0.92
CA PHE A 169 6.24 -11.05 2.02
C PHE A 169 5.57 -9.72 2.34
N SER A 170 4.40 -9.78 2.97
CA SER A 170 3.62 -8.61 3.37
C SER A 170 4.10 -8.06 4.72
N ALA A 171 4.29 -6.74 4.86
CA ALA A 171 4.61 -6.13 6.16
C ALA A 171 3.46 -6.26 7.16
N ILE A 172 2.23 -6.20 6.66
CA ILE A 172 0.99 -6.42 7.42
C ILE A 172 0.12 -7.38 6.64
N THR A 173 -0.27 -8.48 7.26
CA THR A 173 -1.10 -9.50 6.62
C THR A 173 -2.49 -8.95 6.33
N TRP A 174 -2.94 -9.06 5.08
CA TRP A 174 -4.23 -8.52 4.64
C TRP A 174 -5.43 -9.30 5.18
N THR A 175 -5.19 -10.48 5.70
CA THR A 175 -6.17 -11.38 6.30
C THR A 175 -6.32 -11.15 7.81
N HIS A 176 -5.31 -11.51 8.59
CA HIS A 176 -5.35 -11.47 10.06
C HIS A 176 -5.03 -10.08 10.64
N GLY A 177 -4.49 -9.15 9.84
CA GLY A 177 -4.01 -7.87 10.36
C GLY A 177 -2.81 -7.99 11.27
N THR A 178 -2.05 -9.07 11.15
CA THR A 178 -0.81 -9.28 11.88
C THR A 178 0.29 -8.39 11.31
N ARG A 179 1.01 -7.72 12.17
CA ARG A 179 2.22 -6.98 11.80
C ARG A 179 3.42 -7.92 11.86
N LEU A 180 4.03 -8.19 10.71
CA LEU A 180 5.20 -9.05 10.63
C LEU A 180 6.47 -8.30 11.06
N PRO A 181 7.47 -8.97 11.63
CA PRO A 181 8.75 -8.37 12.05
C PRO A 181 9.66 -8.14 10.84
N VAL A 182 9.35 -7.11 10.03
CA VAL A 182 9.98 -6.89 8.71
C VAL A 182 11.50 -6.89 8.79
N THR A 183 12.09 -6.05 9.64
CA THR A 183 13.56 -5.94 9.77
C THR A 183 14.20 -7.29 10.06
N GLU A 184 13.62 -8.08 10.97
CA GLU A 184 14.16 -9.39 11.33
C GLU A 184 14.05 -10.40 10.16
N LEU A 185 12.93 -10.39 9.43
CA LEU A 185 12.75 -11.27 8.27
C LEU A 185 13.69 -10.88 7.12
N VAL A 186 13.93 -9.58 6.95
CA VAL A 186 14.92 -9.05 6.00
C VAL A 186 16.33 -9.50 6.40
N GLU A 187 16.73 -9.34 7.67
CA GLU A 187 18.06 -9.77 8.15
C GLU A 187 18.31 -11.27 7.88
N ILE A 188 17.32 -12.13 8.14
CA ILE A 188 17.43 -13.56 7.86
C ILE A 188 17.61 -13.84 6.37
N ALA A 189 16.89 -13.14 5.51
CA ALA A 189 16.97 -13.31 4.06
C ALA A 189 18.28 -12.76 3.49
N ASP A 190 18.77 -11.61 3.99
CA ASP A 190 20.02 -10.98 3.60
C ASP A 190 21.22 -11.87 3.99
N ASP A 191 21.22 -12.45 5.19
CA ASP A 191 22.21 -13.43 5.64
C ASP A 191 22.29 -14.66 4.69
N ALA A 192 21.19 -15.00 4.04
CA ALA A 192 21.11 -16.06 3.02
C ALA A 192 21.47 -15.57 1.60
N GLY A 193 21.64 -14.26 1.40
CA GLY A 193 21.90 -13.64 0.09
C GLY A 193 20.67 -13.54 -0.82
N ALA A 194 19.47 -13.60 -0.27
CA ALA A 194 18.23 -13.49 -0.99
C ALA A 194 17.79 -12.03 -1.13
N PHE A 195 17.36 -11.62 -2.33
CA PHE A 195 16.73 -10.31 -2.55
C PHE A 195 15.39 -10.22 -1.81
N THR A 196 15.16 -9.15 -1.08
CA THR A 196 13.96 -8.95 -0.27
C THR A 196 12.99 -7.95 -0.91
N LEU A 197 11.75 -8.39 -1.14
CA LEU A 197 10.64 -7.56 -1.63
C LEU A 197 9.50 -7.57 -0.61
N VAL A 198 9.20 -6.40 -0.06
CA VAL A 198 8.12 -6.25 0.94
C VAL A 198 6.87 -5.65 0.30
N ASP A 199 5.73 -6.35 0.40
CA ASP A 199 4.42 -5.75 0.13
C ASP A 199 3.98 -4.93 1.35
N ALA A 200 4.07 -3.62 1.25
CA ALA A 200 3.73 -2.71 2.32
C ALA A 200 2.36 -2.03 2.16
N VAL A 201 1.51 -2.49 1.24
CA VAL A 201 0.26 -1.79 0.89
C VAL A 201 -0.69 -1.53 2.05
N GLN A 202 -0.56 -2.26 3.16
CA GLN A 202 -1.37 -2.05 4.36
C GLN A 202 -0.69 -1.12 5.39
N SER A 203 0.55 -0.66 5.16
CA SER A 203 1.32 0.10 6.14
C SER A 203 1.14 1.62 6.04
N PRO A 204 1.31 2.28 4.86
CA PRO A 204 1.23 3.74 4.75
C PRO A 204 -0.13 4.26 5.23
N GLY A 205 -0.11 5.23 6.13
CA GLY A 205 -1.31 5.89 6.64
C GLY A 205 -1.97 5.22 7.86
N GLN A 206 -1.51 4.06 8.31
CA GLN A 206 -1.96 3.49 9.60
C GLN A 206 -0.84 3.29 10.62
N VAL A 207 0.38 3.08 10.15
CA VAL A 207 1.56 2.92 11.01
C VAL A 207 2.70 3.78 10.47
N ALA A 208 3.57 4.23 11.37
CA ALA A 208 4.82 4.85 10.97
C ALA A 208 5.67 3.81 10.23
N MET A 209 6.30 4.23 9.14
CA MET A 209 7.23 3.39 8.39
C MET A 209 8.44 4.22 7.97
N ASP A 210 9.59 3.56 7.99
CA ASP A 210 10.83 4.03 7.40
C ASP A 210 11.43 2.84 6.64
N VAL A 211 11.56 2.97 5.32
CA VAL A 211 12.00 1.85 4.47
C VAL A 211 13.48 1.55 4.68
N HIS A 212 14.28 2.53 5.07
CA HIS A 212 15.69 2.32 5.40
C HIS A 212 15.85 1.53 6.70
N ASP A 213 14.99 1.77 7.72
CA ASP A 213 14.98 1.00 8.97
C ASP A 213 14.60 -0.47 8.74
N TRP A 214 13.89 -0.77 7.65
CA TRP A 214 13.55 -2.15 7.28
C TRP A 214 14.71 -2.89 6.65
N GLY A 215 15.62 -2.18 5.97
CA GLY A 215 16.76 -2.76 5.27
C GLY A 215 16.41 -3.58 4.02
N ALA A 216 15.15 -3.56 3.58
CA ALA A 216 14.70 -4.33 2.42
C ALA A 216 15.24 -3.78 1.10
N ASP A 217 15.56 -4.66 0.15
CA ASP A 217 16.02 -4.27 -1.20
C ASP A 217 14.93 -3.55 -2.00
N ALA A 218 13.66 -3.94 -1.79
CA ALA A 218 12.53 -3.28 -2.42
C ALA A 218 11.26 -3.31 -1.54
N VAL A 219 10.46 -2.24 -1.63
CA VAL A 219 9.17 -2.13 -0.94
C VAL A 219 8.13 -1.60 -1.92
N ALA A 220 7.05 -2.36 -2.14
CA ALA A 220 5.95 -1.95 -2.99
C ALA A 220 4.73 -1.53 -2.17
N ALA A 221 4.13 -0.38 -2.48
CA ALA A 221 2.94 0.11 -1.81
C ALA A 221 2.05 0.95 -2.72
N ALA A 222 0.90 1.40 -2.20
CA ALA A 222 -0.01 2.29 -2.89
C ALA A 222 -0.87 3.09 -1.88
N GLY A 223 -1.30 4.27 -2.29
CA GLY A 223 -2.00 5.19 -1.40
C GLY A 223 -3.51 5.02 -1.27
N HIS A 224 -4.14 4.14 -2.03
CA HIS A 224 -5.60 4.03 -2.12
C HIS A 224 -6.28 3.32 -0.93
N LYS A 225 -5.55 2.99 0.14
CA LYS A 225 -6.08 2.33 1.34
C LYS A 225 -6.08 3.28 2.53
N TRP A 226 -5.12 3.15 3.41
CA TRP A 226 -5.05 3.88 4.68
C TRP A 226 -4.60 5.35 4.54
N VAL A 227 -4.00 5.71 3.42
CA VAL A 227 -3.69 7.12 3.09
C VAL A 227 -4.92 7.86 2.57
N LEU A 228 -5.97 7.17 2.13
CA LEU A 228 -7.17 7.74 1.50
C LEU A 228 -6.87 8.45 0.16
N GLY A 229 -5.81 8.02 -0.53
CA GLY A 229 -5.45 8.50 -1.85
C GLY A 229 -6.27 7.84 -2.97
N PRO A 230 -6.20 8.34 -4.20
CA PRO A 230 -6.94 7.76 -5.32
C PRO A 230 -6.31 6.47 -5.82
N TRP A 231 -7.08 5.69 -6.57
CA TRP A 231 -6.56 4.56 -7.35
C TRP A 231 -5.60 5.05 -8.43
N GLY A 232 -4.62 4.22 -8.79
CA GLY A 232 -3.63 4.53 -9.81
C GLY A 232 -2.39 5.26 -9.29
N ALA A 233 -2.29 5.46 -7.96
CA ALA A 233 -1.13 6.05 -7.31
C ALA A 233 -0.45 5.03 -6.40
N GLY A 234 0.44 4.24 -6.98
CA GLY A 234 1.36 3.34 -6.30
C GLY A 234 2.78 3.88 -6.33
N PHE A 235 3.64 3.26 -5.54
CA PHE A 235 5.08 3.53 -5.56
C PHE A 235 5.87 2.26 -5.26
N LEU A 236 7.10 2.24 -5.75
CA LEU A 236 8.08 1.20 -5.52
C LEU A 236 9.35 1.86 -5.01
N TYR A 237 9.72 1.58 -3.77
CA TYR A 237 11.06 1.82 -3.26
C TYR A 237 11.99 0.70 -3.74
N VAL A 238 13.18 1.05 -4.17
CA VAL A 238 14.27 0.10 -4.41
C VAL A 238 15.56 0.71 -3.90
N ASP A 239 16.23 0.00 -3.01
CA ASP A 239 17.55 0.39 -2.54
C ASP A 239 18.49 0.68 -3.71
N ARG A 240 19.39 1.65 -3.54
CA ARG A 240 20.21 2.15 -4.64
C ARG A 240 21.19 1.11 -5.17
N ASP A 241 21.80 0.33 -4.28
CA ASP A 241 22.75 -0.71 -4.63
C ASP A 241 22.01 -1.93 -5.23
N ALA A 242 20.90 -2.33 -4.61
CA ALA A 242 20.02 -3.38 -5.14
C ALA A 242 19.48 -3.02 -6.54
N ALA A 243 19.07 -1.77 -6.76
CA ALA A 243 18.63 -1.29 -8.07
C ALA A 243 19.72 -1.45 -9.15
N ALA A 244 20.99 -1.30 -8.80
CA ALA A 244 22.08 -1.41 -9.77
C ALA A 244 22.25 -2.81 -10.36
N GLU A 245 21.83 -3.84 -9.62
CA GLU A 245 21.89 -5.25 -10.03
C GLU A 245 20.69 -5.68 -10.88
N LEU A 246 19.62 -4.87 -10.93
CA LEU A 246 18.39 -5.20 -11.61
C LEU A 246 18.32 -4.61 -13.03
N ALA A 247 17.85 -5.41 -13.98
CA ALA A 247 17.64 -5.01 -15.37
C ALA A 247 16.14 -5.08 -15.73
N PRO A 248 15.36 -3.98 -15.57
CA PRO A 248 13.94 -4.01 -15.88
C PRO A 248 13.64 -4.53 -17.27
N ARG A 249 12.73 -5.51 -17.37
CA ARG A 249 12.29 -6.09 -18.66
C ARG A 249 11.49 -5.10 -19.49
N ALA A 250 10.71 -4.24 -18.83
CA ALA A 250 9.97 -3.18 -19.50
C ALA A 250 10.84 -1.93 -19.56
N VAL A 251 11.28 -1.57 -20.77
CA VAL A 251 12.18 -0.44 -21.01
C VAL A 251 11.50 0.60 -21.89
N GLY A 252 11.64 1.85 -21.48
CA GLY A 252 11.15 2.98 -22.24
C GLY A 252 12.04 4.22 -22.05
N TYR A 253 11.66 5.33 -22.66
CA TYR A 253 12.48 6.54 -22.66
C TYR A 253 12.66 7.16 -21.24
N ARG A 254 11.81 6.80 -20.27
CA ARG A 254 11.96 7.22 -18.88
C ARG A 254 12.89 6.32 -18.08
N SER A 255 13.14 5.08 -18.53
CA SER A 255 14.01 4.11 -17.86
C SER A 255 15.51 4.40 -18.06
N VAL A 256 15.88 5.09 -19.14
CA VAL A 256 17.25 5.20 -19.64
C VAL A 256 17.77 6.63 -19.60
N LYS A 257 19.11 6.79 -19.55
CA LYS A 257 19.76 8.11 -19.54
C LYS A 257 19.65 8.81 -20.90
N SER A 258 19.80 8.06 -21.98
CA SER A 258 19.84 8.59 -23.36
C SER A 258 18.97 7.75 -24.29
N PRO A 259 17.66 8.10 -24.45
CA PRO A 259 16.73 7.29 -25.23
C PRO A 259 17.09 7.08 -26.70
N ASN A 260 17.90 7.99 -27.26
CA ASN A 260 18.34 7.96 -28.66
C ASN A 260 19.76 7.40 -28.87
N ALA A 261 20.40 6.89 -27.80
CA ALA A 261 21.70 6.24 -27.90
C ALA A 261 21.57 4.82 -28.50
N GLY A 262 22.66 4.30 -29.03
CA GLY A 262 22.69 2.95 -29.61
C GLY A 262 22.68 1.82 -28.57
N GLU A 263 23.01 2.12 -27.32
CA GLU A 263 23.08 1.18 -26.21
C GLU A 263 22.11 1.60 -25.11
N ILE A 264 21.59 0.63 -24.38
CA ILE A 264 20.71 0.86 -23.22
C ILE A 264 21.61 1.14 -22.00
N GLU A 265 21.50 2.36 -21.46
CA GLU A 265 22.07 2.74 -20.19
C GLU A 265 20.94 3.15 -19.25
N TYR A 266 20.66 2.32 -18.24
CA TYR A 266 19.60 2.61 -17.29
C TYR A 266 19.89 3.84 -16.44
N LYS A 267 18.85 4.54 -16.01
CA LYS A 267 18.96 5.54 -14.95
C LYS A 267 19.40 4.89 -13.65
N ALA A 268 20.03 5.67 -12.79
CA ALA A 268 20.37 5.24 -11.44
C ALA A 268 19.08 5.07 -10.59
N GLY A 269 19.17 4.22 -9.57
CA GLY A 269 18.12 4.00 -8.60
C GLY A 269 16.82 3.48 -9.21
N ALA A 270 15.71 3.73 -8.52
CA ALA A 270 14.40 3.19 -8.89
C ALA A 270 13.81 3.80 -10.18
N LYS A 271 14.30 4.97 -10.63
CA LYS A 271 13.82 5.60 -11.88
C LYS A 271 13.96 4.71 -13.12
N ARG A 272 14.82 3.69 -13.09
CA ARG A 272 14.95 2.69 -14.17
C ARG A 272 13.69 1.86 -14.39
N PHE A 273 12.80 1.79 -13.40
CA PHE A 273 11.55 1.06 -13.47
C PHE A 273 10.41 1.84 -14.12
N GLU A 274 10.60 3.14 -14.42
CA GLU A 274 9.58 3.97 -15.08
C GLU A 274 9.72 3.91 -16.59
N VAL A 275 8.64 3.59 -17.32
CA VAL A 275 8.73 3.26 -18.75
C VAL A 275 8.46 4.44 -19.67
N GLY A 276 7.30 5.08 -19.55
CA GLY A 276 6.88 6.11 -20.51
C GLY A 276 5.93 7.14 -19.94
N SER A 277 5.27 7.90 -20.81
CA SER A 277 4.26 8.87 -20.39
C SER A 277 3.09 8.20 -19.72
N THR A 278 2.84 8.58 -18.48
CA THR A 278 1.62 8.28 -17.73
C THR A 278 1.09 9.59 -17.16
N THR A 279 -0.18 9.68 -16.86
CA THR A 279 -0.67 10.86 -16.15
C THR A 279 -0.25 10.79 -14.69
N PRO A 280 0.40 11.83 -14.12
CA PRO A 280 0.68 11.87 -12.68
C PRO A 280 -0.52 12.32 -11.84
N ALA A 281 -1.71 12.52 -12.42
CA ALA A 281 -2.87 13.06 -11.73
C ALA A 281 -3.24 12.32 -10.45
N ALA A 282 -3.27 10.97 -10.49
CA ALA A 282 -3.54 10.18 -9.31
C ALA A 282 -2.47 10.39 -8.22
N HIS A 283 -1.21 10.54 -8.61
CA HIS A 283 -0.12 10.81 -7.67
C HIS A 283 -0.18 12.23 -7.11
N VAL A 284 -0.65 13.23 -7.88
CA VAL A 284 -0.93 14.58 -7.37
C VAL A 284 -2.02 14.51 -6.29
N GLY A 285 -3.09 13.75 -6.53
CA GLY A 285 -4.08 13.48 -5.48
C GLY A 285 -3.47 12.74 -4.27
N LEU A 286 -2.55 11.79 -4.50
CA LEU A 286 -1.86 11.10 -3.41
C LEU A 286 -1.05 12.07 -2.54
N THR A 287 -0.35 13.06 -3.11
CA THR A 287 0.41 14.03 -2.30
C THR A 287 -0.49 14.80 -1.33
N GLU A 288 -1.67 15.23 -1.77
CA GLU A 288 -2.66 15.87 -0.90
C GLU A 288 -3.14 14.93 0.23
N ALA A 289 -3.29 13.65 -0.07
CA ALA A 289 -3.69 12.65 0.92
C ALA A 289 -2.56 12.39 1.96
N LEU A 290 -1.30 12.34 1.52
CA LEU A 290 -0.13 12.23 2.40
C LEU A 290 -0.03 13.45 3.33
N ASP A 291 -0.22 14.66 2.80
CA ASP A 291 -0.21 15.90 3.58
C ASP A 291 -1.31 15.90 4.65
N ALA A 292 -2.49 15.37 4.33
CA ALA A 292 -3.58 15.25 5.29
C ALA A 292 -3.27 14.26 6.43
N ILE A 293 -2.68 13.11 6.12
CA ILE A 293 -2.26 12.14 7.16
C ILE A 293 -1.18 12.76 8.05
N GLU A 294 -0.21 13.48 7.49
CA GLU A 294 0.82 14.16 8.28
C GLU A 294 0.25 15.33 9.10
N ALA A 295 -0.72 16.06 8.57
CA ALA A 295 -1.37 17.13 9.30
C ALA A 295 -2.16 16.61 10.52
N VAL A 296 -2.72 15.41 10.44
CA VAL A 296 -3.31 14.71 11.60
C VAL A 296 -2.20 14.19 12.54
N GLY A 297 -1.06 13.78 11.97
CA GLY A 297 0.05 13.14 12.66
C GLY A 297 -0.12 11.62 12.74
N ILE A 298 0.89 10.88 12.28
CA ILE A 298 0.81 9.42 12.18
C ILE A 298 0.59 8.75 13.55
N ASP A 299 1.16 9.29 14.62
CA ASP A 299 0.96 8.78 15.99
C ASP A 299 -0.49 8.97 16.45
N ALA A 300 -1.10 10.11 16.12
CA ALA A 300 -2.51 10.37 16.44
C ALA A 300 -3.44 9.47 15.62
N VAL A 301 -3.12 9.25 14.33
CA VAL A 301 -3.84 8.31 13.46
C VAL A 301 -3.75 6.90 14.04
N SER A 302 -2.56 6.41 14.33
CA SER A 302 -2.31 5.06 14.86
C SER A 302 -3.00 4.85 16.20
N SER A 303 -2.84 5.78 17.16
CA SER A 303 -3.50 5.70 18.48
C SER A 303 -5.03 5.69 18.40
N ARG A 304 -5.59 6.44 17.44
CA ARG A 304 -7.04 6.43 17.23
C ARG A 304 -7.52 5.12 16.59
N ILE A 305 -6.78 4.57 15.61
CA ILE A 305 -7.07 3.26 15.03
C ILE A 305 -7.02 2.19 16.14
N GLU A 306 -5.98 2.21 16.99
CA GLU A 306 -5.85 1.31 18.15
C GLU A 306 -7.07 1.38 19.05
N SER A 307 -7.43 2.56 19.52
CA SER A 307 -8.58 2.76 20.42
C SER A 307 -9.90 2.24 19.85
N LEU A 308 -10.15 2.48 18.56
CA LEU A 308 -11.37 2.02 17.89
C LEU A 308 -11.33 0.51 17.59
N THR A 309 -10.16 -0.02 17.27
CA THR A 309 -9.96 -1.46 17.02
C THR A 309 -10.09 -2.26 18.31
N ASP A 310 -9.55 -1.76 19.43
CA ASP A 310 -9.72 -2.38 20.73
C ASP A 310 -11.20 -2.39 21.18
N ARG A 311 -11.93 -1.30 20.87
CA ARG A 311 -13.38 -1.24 21.09
C ARG A 311 -14.13 -2.31 20.29
N LEU A 312 -13.79 -2.49 19.01
CA LEU A 312 -14.35 -3.58 18.17
C LEU A 312 -14.05 -4.95 18.78
N LYS A 313 -12.76 -5.22 19.08
CA LYS A 313 -12.32 -6.52 19.62
C LYS A 313 -12.93 -6.84 20.99
N ALA A 314 -13.25 -5.82 21.80
CA ALA A 314 -13.92 -6.01 23.08
C ALA A 314 -15.37 -6.51 22.92
N GLY A 315 -16.03 -6.21 21.80
CA GLY A 315 -17.38 -6.68 21.48
C GLY A 315 -17.42 -8.02 20.73
N VAL A 316 -16.28 -8.59 20.32
CA VAL A 316 -16.20 -9.88 19.62
C VAL A 316 -15.83 -10.99 20.61
N PRO A 317 -16.54 -12.13 20.64
CA PRO A 317 -16.16 -13.30 21.43
C PRO A 317 -14.73 -13.75 21.10
N ALA A 318 -14.00 -14.19 22.12
CA ALA A 318 -12.57 -14.47 21.99
C ALA A 318 -12.25 -15.65 21.05
N ASP A 319 -13.16 -16.59 20.94
CA ASP A 319 -13.12 -17.78 20.07
C ASP A 319 -13.53 -17.49 18.64
N ARG A 320 -14.16 -16.36 18.37
CA ARG A 320 -14.51 -15.86 17.03
C ARG A 320 -13.46 -14.88 16.47
N LEU A 321 -12.50 -14.46 17.27
CA LEU A 321 -11.46 -13.50 16.85
C LEU A 321 -10.26 -14.24 16.23
N LEU A 322 -10.10 -14.15 14.91
CA LEU A 322 -8.96 -14.74 14.17
C LEU A 322 -7.73 -13.82 14.14
N SER A 323 -7.92 -12.52 14.35
CA SER A 323 -6.83 -11.55 14.47
C SER A 323 -6.16 -11.61 15.86
N PRO A 324 -4.92 -11.13 16.00
CA PRO A 324 -4.29 -11.01 17.31
C PRO A 324 -5.17 -10.25 18.30
N ARG A 325 -5.34 -10.79 19.50
CA ARG A 325 -6.18 -10.15 20.53
C ARG A 325 -5.62 -8.78 20.95
N ARG A 326 -4.30 -8.68 21.09
CA ARG A 326 -3.63 -7.38 21.26
C ARG A 326 -3.67 -6.62 19.95
N TYR A 327 -3.83 -5.30 20.04
CA TYR A 327 -3.76 -4.43 18.86
C TYR A 327 -2.42 -4.56 18.13
N GLU A 328 -2.47 -4.64 16.82
CA GLU A 328 -1.33 -4.55 15.93
C GLU A 328 -1.62 -3.62 14.74
N THR A 329 -2.84 -3.69 14.21
CA THR A 329 -3.31 -2.90 13.06
C THR A 329 -4.82 -2.69 13.13
N GLY A 330 -5.35 -1.85 12.23
CA GLY A 330 -6.79 -1.64 12.07
C GLY A 330 -7.54 -2.77 11.37
N LEU A 331 -6.86 -3.84 10.96
CA LEU A 331 -7.48 -5.01 10.32
C LEU A 331 -7.89 -6.05 11.37
N VAL A 332 -9.13 -6.49 11.32
CA VAL A 332 -9.68 -7.51 12.22
C VAL A 332 -10.43 -8.55 11.40
N ALA A 333 -10.01 -9.81 11.47
CA ALA A 333 -10.72 -10.95 10.92
C ALA A 333 -11.55 -11.62 12.00
N ILE A 334 -12.81 -11.88 11.69
CA ILE A 334 -13.81 -12.43 12.60
C ILE A 334 -14.40 -13.68 11.96
N ASP A 335 -14.35 -14.80 12.69
CA ASP A 335 -14.98 -16.06 12.31
C ASP A 335 -16.49 -15.93 12.45
N VAL A 336 -17.22 -16.21 11.37
CA VAL A 336 -18.67 -16.24 11.31
C VAL A 336 -19.11 -17.46 10.50
N ASP A 337 -20.33 -17.92 10.69
CA ASP A 337 -20.81 -19.18 10.07
C ASP A 337 -20.91 -19.07 8.52
N ASP A 338 -21.27 -17.90 7.98
CA ASP A 338 -21.37 -17.63 6.54
C ASP A 338 -20.90 -16.19 6.26
N PRO A 339 -19.61 -15.98 5.92
CA PRO A 339 -19.05 -14.64 5.70
C PRO A 339 -19.71 -13.85 4.56
N GLU A 340 -20.15 -14.52 3.49
CA GLU A 340 -20.79 -13.84 2.36
C GLU A 340 -22.20 -13.36 2.75
N ALA A 341 -23.00 -14.22 3.39
CA ALA A 341 -24.32 -13.84 3.88
C ALA A 341 -24.24 -12.75 4.95
N THR A 342 -23.25 -12.81 5.85
CA THR A 342 -23.02 -11.77 6.86
C THR A 342 -22.69 -10.43 6.21
N VAL A 343 -21.82 -10.39 5.19
CA VAL A 343 -21.51 -9.16 4.44
C VAL A 343 -22.75 -8.60 3.76
N GLU A 344 -23.58 -9.44 3.12
CA GLU A 344 -24.82 -9.00 2.47
C GLU A 344 -25.83 -8.43 3.48
N ARG A 345 -25.97 -9.07 4.64
CA ARG A 345 -26.85 -8.61 5.73
C ARG A 345 -26.38 -7.26 6.29
N LEU A 346 -25.11 -7.14 6.61
CA LEU A 346 -24.54 -5.89 7.10
C LEU A 346 -24.67 -4.75 6.09
N ALA A 347 -24.49 -5.05 4.79
CA ALA A 347 -24.66 -4.06 3.73
C ALA A 347 -26.10 -3.56 3.60
N ALA A 348 -27.12 -4.40 3.92
CA ALA A 348 -28.51 -3.98 3.95
C ALA A 348 -28.82 -2.98 5.09
N ASP A 349 -27.96 -2.97 6.10
CA ASP A 349 -27.97 -2.01 7.21
C ASP A 349 -26.93 -0.88 7.04
N ASP A 350 -26.51 -0.57 5.82
CA ASP A 350 -25.49 0.46 5.52
C ASP A 350 -24.17 0.28 6.31
N ILE A 351 -23.75 -0.96 6.56
CA ILE A 351 -22.46 -1.30 7.18
C ILE A 351 -21.61 -2.03 6.15
N VAL A 352 -20.47 -1.47 5.78
CA VAL A 352 -19.61 -2.01 4.72
C VAL A 352 -18.40 -2.70 5.32
N VAL A 353 -18.35 -4.03 5.18
CA VAL A 353 -17.23 -4.91 5.54
C VAL A 353 -16.85 -5.78 4.33
N ARG A 354 -15.98 -6.77 4.50
CA ARG A 354 -15.56 -7.67 3.42
C ARG A 354 -15.46 -9.11 3.90
N SER A 355 -15.86 -10.08 3.06
CA SER A 355 -15.51 -11.49 3.22
C SER A 355 -14.07 -11.77 2.77
N LEU A 356 -13.43 -12.74 3.41
CA LEU A 356 -12.12 -13.28 3.07
C LEU A 356 -12.26 -14.71 2.56
N PRO A 357 -11.48 -15.14 1.55
CA PRO A 357 -11.50 -16.53 1.09
C PRO A 357 -10.69 -17.47 2.00
N HIS A 358 -9.65 -16.94 2.67
CA HIS A 358 -8.77 -17.66 3.59
C HIS A 358 -8.15 -16.70 4.62
N PRO A 359 -8.37 -16.93 5.93
CA PRO A 359 -9.41 -17.81 6.45
C PRO A 359 -10.79 -17.39 5.96
N ASP A 360 -11.75 -18.29 5.87
CA ASP A 360 -13.15 -17.96 5.55
C ASP A 360 -13.73 -17.15 6.71
N ALA A 361 -13.83 -15.85 6.53
CA ALA A 361 -14.09 -14.91 7.63
C ALA A 361 -14.64 -13.57 7.12
N VAL A 362 -15.21 -12.78 8.01
CA VAL A 362 -15.46 -11.36 7.77
C VAL A 362 -14.25 -10.56 8.21
N ARG A 363 -13.78 -9.66 7.33
CA ARG A 363 -12.72 -8.70 7.65
C ARG A 363 -13.29 -7.31 7.84
N VAL A 364 -13.04 -6.75 9.00
CA VAL A 364 -13.30 -5.36 9.37
C VAL A 364 -12.00 -4.57 9.27
N SER A 365 -12.04 -3.39 8.68
CA SER A 365 -10.89 -2.49 8.61
C SER A 365 -11.25 -1.16 9.27
N VAL A 366 -10.73 -0.92 10.46
CA VAL A 366 -11.00 0.29 11.26
C VAL A 366 -9.96 1.35 10.96
N HIS A 367 -10.40 2.55 10.57
CA HIS A 367 -9.53 3.68 10.26
C HIS A 367 -9.69 4.81 11.31
N ALA A 368 -8.73 5.74 11.36
CA ALA A 368 -8.82 6.90 12.24
C ALA A 368 -10.06 7.79 11.96
N VAL A 369 -10.55 7.80 10.73
CA VAL A 369 -11.78 8.51 10.34
C VAL A 369 -13.07 7.79 10.73
N SER A 370 -13.02 6.53 11.19
CA SER A 370 -14.17 5.83 11.76
C SER A 370 -14.59 6.44 13.09
N THR A 371 -15.85 6.26 13.49
CA THR A 371 -16.37 6.76 14.75
C THR A 371 -16.67 5.62 15.73
N ALA A 372 -16.63 5.93 17.04
CA ALA A 372 -17.00 4.95 18.06
C ALA A 372 -18.45 4.46 17.91
N ALA A 373 -19.37 5.35 17.50
CA ALA A 373 -20.76 4.99 17.25
C ALA A 373 -20.93 4.01 16.10
N GLU A 374 -20.14 4.13 15.02
CA GLU A 374 -20.14 3.17 13.92
C GLU A 374 -19.58 1.82 14.36
N VAL A 375 -18.53 1.81 15.18
CA VAL A 375 -17.96 0.57 15.74
C VAL A 375 -18.99 -0.12 16.64
N ASP A 376 -19.71 0.62 17.51
CA ASP A 376 -20.75 0.06 18.36
C ASP A 376 -21.90 -0.55 17.53
N ARG A 377 -22.34 0.16 16.49
CA ARG A 377 -23.37 -0.32 15.56
C ARG A 377 -22.93 -1.59 14.84
N LEU A 378 -21.67 -1.69 14.41
CA LEU A 378 -21.13 -2.91 13.81
C LEU A 378 -21.10 -4.06 14.81
N VAL A 379 -20.65 -3.83 16.06
CA VAL A 379 -20.62 -4.86 17.12
C VAL A 379 -22.02 -5.38 17.38
N GLU A 380 -23.01 -4.47 17.57
CA GLU A 380 -24.41 -4.82 17.78
C GLU A 380 -24.96 -5.66 16.62
N ALA A 381 -24.66 -5.26 15.37
CA ALA A 381 -25.10 -5.99 14.18
C ALA A 381 -24.42 -7.38 14.03
N LEU A 382 -23.22 -7.57 14.59
CA LEU A 382 -22.52 -8.86 14.60
C LEU A 382 -22.98 -9.79 15.74
N GLU A 383 -23.70 -9.31 16.76
CA GLU A 383 -24.21 -10.16 17.86
C GLU A 383 -25.13 -11.29 17.39
N GLU A 384 -25.69 -11.17 16.19
CA GLU A 384 -26.50 -12.23 15.57
C GLU A 384 -25.68 -13.43 15.06
N GLU A 385 -24.34 -13.29 14.99
CA GLU A 385 -23.42 -14.31 14.44
C GLU A 385 -22.88 -15.28 15.51
N TRP A 386 -23.16 -15.02 16.82
CA TRP A 386 -22.70 -15.86 17.95
C TRP A 386 -23.69 -16.01 19.11
#